data_1bbb784c90d8172c6cebe27d37123d27
#
_entry.id   1bbb784c90d8172c6cebe27d37123d27
#
_cell.length_a   1.000
_cell.length_b   1.000
_cell.length_c   1.000
_cell.angle_alpha   90.00
_cell.angle_beta   90.00
_cell.angle_gamma   90.00
#
_symmetry.space_group_name_H-M   'P 1'
#
loop_
_entity.id
_entity.type
_entity.pdbx_description
1 polymer ?
#
loop_
_entity_poly.entity_id
_entity_poly.type
_entity_poly.pdbx_seq_one_letter_code
_entity_poly.pdbx_strand_id
1 'polypeptide(L)'
;MKKLIVNADDFGSHELVNFAVNDAFNNGICKSASIMAGGNAFDDAVKIALLNKNLGVGIHFTLVKGTPVLPPSKIKSLVDSSGNFCEDFSVFVRRYLTGRINFDEVKAELSAQAYKIQNSGIKISHVDSHQHLHVLPKIFEIVSDLAIKLNVKAMRIPHANPFAINGPLPRRTGTHCLSACGEGNRFNGGGVISKIALNFLSSRARHKAKKLNFAVPDKFFGIVAGGSINEKWLCSVIDDIENTAEIMTHVGSDNKILQASLNWDHDFEAELNALKSDEVKDKIKINNVEIINFKEI
;
A
#
# COMPACT_ATOMS: atom_id res chain seq x y z
N MET A 1 -5.50 -21.92 -11.51
CA MET A 1 -4.52 -21.04 -12.20
C MET A 1 -3.95 -20.09 -11.15
N LYS A 2 -2.64 -19.96 -11.07
CA LYS A 2 -1.98 -19.05 -10.13
C LYS A 2 -2.16 -17.62 -10.62
N LYS A 3 -2.61 -16.71 -9.76
CA LYS A 3 -2.85 -15.30 -10.09
C LYS A 3 -2.03 -14.39 -9.19
N LEU A 4 -1.41 -13.37 -9.78
CA LEU A 4 -0.58 -12.41 -9.06
C LEU A 4 -1.03 -10.97 -9.35
N ILE A 5 -1.31 -10.23 -8.30
CA ILE A 5 -1.46 -8.78 -8.32
C ILE A 5 -0.14 -8.17 -7.89
N VAL A 6 0.45 -7.35 -8.74
CA VAL A 6 1.58 -6.48 -8.37
C VAL A 6 1.02 -5.07 -8.25
N ASN A 7 1.01 -4.54 -7.02
CA ASN A 7 0.46 -3.23 -6.71
C ASN A 7 1.55 -2.25 -6.34
N ALA A 8 1.57 -1.11 -7.03
CA ALA A 8 2.43 0.02 -6.69
C ALA A 8 1.68 0.95 -5.74
N ASP A 9 2.19 1.08 -4.51
CA ASP A 9 1.63 1.96 -3.49
C ASP A 9 2.05 3.42 -3.71
N ASP A 10 1.40 4.33 -3.02
CA ASP A 10 1.70 5.77 -2.95
C ASP A 10 1.62 6.52 -4.30
N PHE A 11 0.86 6.00 -5.28
CA PHE A 11 0.59 6.69 -6.54
C PHE A 11 -0.06 8.05 -6.26
N GLY A 12 0.47 9.12 -6.85
CA GLY A 12 0.03 10.49 -6.60
C GLY A 12 0.80 11.21 -5.48
N SER A 13 1.67 10.55 -4.74
CA SER A 13 2.49 11.19 -3.71
C SER A 13 3.53 12.13 -4.29
N HIS A 14 4.19 11.74 -5.39
CA HIS A 14 5.25 12.50 -6.06
C HIS A 14 5.26 12.17 -7.57
N GLU A 15 5.67 13.14 -8.42
CA GLU A 15 5.72 12.93 -9.89
C GLU A 15 6.68 11.80 -10.31
N LEU A 16 7.80 11.61 -9.60
CA LEU A 16 8.74 10.53 -9.85
C LEU A 16 8.19 9.15 -9.46
N VAL A 17 7.26 9.07 -8.50
CA VAL A 17 6.48 7.86 -8.22
C VAL A 17 5.49 7.61 -9.35
N ASN A 18 4.79 8.65 -9.79
CA ASN A 18 3.82 8.56 -10.89
C ASN A 18 4.47 8.07 -12.18
N PHE A 19 5.62 8.65 -12.52
CA PHE A 19 6.41 8.21 -13.67
C PHE A 19 6.78 6.71 -13.56
N ALA A 20 7.27 6.28 -12.40
CA ALA A 20 7.67 4.90 -12.17
C ALA A 20 6.47 3.93 -12.22
N VAL A 21 5.31 4.31 -11.69
CA VAL A 21 4.07 3.52 -11.81
C VAL A 21 3.69 3.33 -13.27
N ASN A 22 3.73 4.42 -14.05
CA ASN A 22 3.43 4.36 -15.49
C ASN A 22 4.46 3.50 -16.26
N ASP A 23 5.74 3.58 -15.92
CA ASP A 23 6.80 2.78 -16.52
C ASP A 23 6.68 1.30 -16.13
N ALA A 24 6.44 0.99 -14.85
CA ALA A 24 6.21 -0.37 -14.38
C ALA A 24 4.95 -1.03 -15.00
N PHE A 25 3.92 -0.23 -15.29
CA PHE A 25 2.72 -0.70 -15.98
C PHE A 25 2.98 -1.01 -17.46
N ASN A 26 3.66 -0.10 -18.17
CA ASN A 26 3.87 -0.25 -19.62
C ASN A 26 4.99 -1.23 -19.97
N ASN A 27 6.06 -1.29 -19.17
CA ASN A 27 7.29 -2.04 -19.47
C ASN A 27 7.56 -3.19 -18.50
N GLY A 28 6.78 -3.30 -17.42
CA GLY A 28 6.94 -4.30 -16.37
C GLY A 28 5.73 -5.17 -16.14
N ILE A 29 5.65 -5.71 -14.91
CA ILE A 29 4.61 -6.63 -14.46
C ILE A 29 3.57 -5.97 -13.55
N CYS A 30 3.63 -4.65 -13.34
CA CYS A 30 2.68 -3.93 -12.49
C CYS A 30 1.38 -3.68 -13.23
N LYS A 31 0.26 -4.21 -12.73
CA LYS A 31 -1.08 -3.95 -13.29
C LYS A 31 -2.04 -3.28 -12.31
N SER A 32 -1.55 -2.92 -11.14
CA SER A 32 -2.35 -2.29 -10.09
C SER A 32 -1.57 -1.19 -9.38
N ALA A 33 -2.26 -0.14 -8.93
CA ALA A 33 -1.68 0.93 -8.13
C ALA A 33 -2.71 1.48 -7.14
N SER A 34 -2.25 2.00 -6.00
CA SER A 34 -3.12 2.61 -4.99
C SER A 34 -2.84 4.11 -4.90
N ILE A 35 -3.85 4.95 -5.24
CA ILE A 35 -3.72 6.40 -5.37
C ILE A 35 -4.02 7.14 -4.05
N MET A 36 -3.16 8.09 -3.68
CA MET A 36 -3.30 8.96 -2.51
C MET A 36 -4.03 10.25 -2.87
N ALA A 37 -5.23 10.46 -2.33
CA ALA A 37 -6.03 11.66 -2.60
C ALA A 37 -5.38 12.96 -2.12
N GLY A 38 -4.59 12.90 -1.04
CA GLY A 38 -3.84 14.03 -0.48
C GLY A 38 -2.44 14.21 -1.05
N GLY A 39 -2.03 13.40 -2.03
CA GLY A 39 -0.69 13.46 -2.62
C GLY A 39 -0.44 14.71 -3.43
N ASN A 40 0.78 15.23 -3.38
CA ASN A 40 1.17 16.48 -4.06
C ASN A 40 1.11 16.37 -5.59
N ALA A 41 1.21 15.15 -6.13
CA ALA A 41 1.13 14.86 -7.57
C ALA A 41 -0.17 14.13 -7.94
N PHE A 42 -1.26 14.32 -7.17
CA PHE A 42 -2.55 13.65 -7.39
C PHE A 42 -3.11 13.88 -8.80
N ASP A 43 -3.12 15.13 -9.28
CA ASP A 43 -3.71 15.46 -10.58
C ASP A 43 -2.92 14.84 -11.75
N ASP A 44 -1.61 14.70 -11.62
CA ASP A 44 -0.77 14.00 -12.58
C ASP A 44 -1.06 12.49 -12.57
N ALA A 45 -1.18 11.89 -11.38
CA ALA A 45 -1.58 10.49 -11.25
C ALA A 45 -2.95 10.20 -11.88
N VAL A 46 -3.91 11.12 -11.71
CA VAL A 46 -5.23 11.02 -12.36
C VAL A 46 -5.11 10.98 -13.89
N LYS A 47 -4.31 11.87 -14.48
CA LYS A 47 -4.07 11.87 -15.94
C LYS A 47 -3.50 10.54 -16.43
N ILE A 48 -2.48 10.02 -15.72
CA ILE A 48 -1.87 8.73 -16.05
C ILE A 48 -2.90 7.60 -15.93
N ALA A 49 -3.70 7.57 -14.85
CA ALA A 49 -4.73 6.55 -14.64
C ALA A 49 -5.81 6.56 -15.75
N LEU A 50 -6.24 7.74 -16.19
CA LEU A 50 -7.25 7.88 -17.23
C LEU A 50 -6.74 7.49 -18.61
N LEU A 51 -5.44 7.67 -18.89
CA LEU A 51 -4.78 7.21 -20.12
C LEU A 51 -4.59 5.69 -20.12
N ASN A 52 -4.31 5.08 -18.97
CA ASN A 52 -4.03 3.65 -18.81
C ASN A 52 -5.25 2.89 -18.27
N LYS A 53 -6.31 2.71 -19.07
CA LYS A 53 -7.60 2.12 -18.65
C LYS A 53 -7.49 0.70 -18.08
N ASN A 54 -6.43 -0.03 -18.43
CA ASN A 54 -6.17 -1.39 -17.96
C ASN A 54 -5.39 -1.41 -16.63
N LEU A 55 -4.87 -0.28 -16.17
CA LEU A 55 -4.31 -0.16 -14.83
C LEU A 55 -5.45 -0.21 -13.80
N GLY A 56 -5.39 -1.14 -12.86
CA GLY A 56 -6.31 -1.19 -11.74
C GLY A 56 -5.91 -0.15 -10.69
N VAL A 57 -6.70 0.91 -10.52
CA VAL A 57 -6.39 1.94 -9.54
C VAL A 57 -7.31 1.83 -8.33
N GLY A 58 -6.73 1.65 -7.14
CA GLY A 58 -7.41 1.60 -5.86
C GLY A 58 -7.28 2.89 -5.07
N ILE A 59 -8.06 3.02 -4.01
CA ILE A 59 -7.93 4.12 -3.03
C ILE A 59 -6.88 3.74 -2.00
N HIS A 60 -5.81 4.53 -1.89
CA HIS A 60 -4.83 4.44 -0.81
C HIS A 60 -5.21 5.38 0.33
N PHE A 61 -6.12 4.93 1.21
CA PHE A 61 -6.58 5.74 2.33
C PHE A 61 -5.43 6.16 3.25
N THR A 62 -5.30 7.44 3.51
CA THR A 62 -4.18 8.03 4.24
C THR A 62 -4.67 8.73 5.52
N LEU A 63 -4.08 8.37 6.66
CA LEU A 63 -4.33 8.98 7.98
C LEU A 63 -3.02 9.30 8.73
N VAL A 64 -1.88 8.97 8.12
CA VAL A 64 -0.53 9.27 8.61
C VAL A 64 0.34 9.68 7.43
N LYS A 65 1.27 10.55 7.67
CA LYS A 65 2.14 11.15 6.62
C LYS A 65 1.34 11.86 5.52
N GLY A 66 1.81 13.00 5.11
CA GLY A 66 1.19 13.77 4.04
C GLY A 66 0.04 14.68 4.47
N THR A 67 -0.64 15.21 3.49
CA THR A 67 -1.64 16.28 3.63
C THR A 67 -3.05 15.72 3.58
N PRO A 68 -3.95 16.12 4.48
CA PRO A 68 -5.36 15.74 4.42
C PRO A 68 -6.09 16.44 3.27
N VAL A 69 -7.22 15.87 2.86
CA VAL A 69 -8.14 16.48 1.87
C VAL A 69 -9.01 17.54 2.52
N LEU A 70 -9.45 17.31 3.76
CA LEU A 70 -10.25 18.29 4.51
C LEU A 70 -9.36 19.34 5.19
N PRO A 71 -9.88 20.56 5.41
CA PRO A 71 -9.17 21.58 6.18
C PRO A 71 -8.94 21.09 7.61
N PRO A 72 -7.75 21.38 8.19
CA PRO A 72 -7.37 20.93 9.55
C PRO A 72 -8.35 21.25 10.65
N SER A 73 -9.11 22.36 10.50
CA SER A 73 -10.14 22.78 11.45
C SER A 73 -11.28 21.77 11.62
N LYS A 74 -11.51 20.90 10.61
CA LYS A 74 -12.56 19.87 10.62
C LYS A 74 -12.09 18.50 11.12
N ILE A 75 -10.77 18.30 11.26
CA ILE A 75 -10.15 16.99 11.57
C ILE A 75 -9.02 17.12 12.61
N LYS A 76 -9.26 17.92 13.64
CA LYS A 76 -8.26 18.31 14.65
C LYS A 76 -7.58 17.14 15.36
N SER A 77 -8.27 16.00 15.54
CA SER A 77 -7.71 14.83 16.21
C SER A 77 -6.73 14.06 15.33
N LEU A 78 -6.74 14.30 14.00
CA LEU A 78 -5.94 13.57 13.02
C LEU A 78 -4.66 14.30 12.63
N VAL A 79 -4.60 15.60 12.84
CA VAL A 79 -3.50 16.45 12.37
C VAL A 79 -2.60 16.93 13.51
N ASP A 80 -1.44 17.42 13.14
CA ASP A 80 -0.50 18.12 14.00
C ASP A 80 -0.71 19.64 13.97
N SER A 81 0.21 20.42 14.57
CA SER A 81 0.15 21.87 14.61
C SER A 81 0.38 22.54 13.25
N SER A 82 0.97 21.84 12.29
CA SER A 82 1.18 22.32 10.92
C SER A 82 -0.04 22.07 10.02
N GLY A 83 -1.02 21.28 10.51
CA GLY A 83 -2.21 20.91 9.78
C GLY A 83 -2.05 19.68 8.89
N ASN A 84 -0.92 18.98 8.98
CA ASN A 84 -0.67 17.72 8.29
C ASN A 84 -1.00 16.52 9.17
N PHE A 85 -1.15 15.35 8.56
CA PHE A 85 -1.21 14.11 9.32
C PHE A 85 0.10 13.89 10.10
N CYS A 86 -0.01 13.19 11.24
CA CYS A 86 1.17 12.84 12.03
C CYS A 86 2.17 12.03 11.18
N GLU A 87 3.43 12.45 11.18
CA GLU A 87 4.51 11.74 10.46
C GLU A 87 4.77 10.34 11.01
N ASP A 88 4.64 10.18 12.33
CA ASP A 88 4.94 8.93 13.01
C ASP A 88 3.67 8.08 13.19
N PHE A 89 3.68 6.90 12.59
CA PHE A 89 2.65 5.87 12.76
C PHE A 89 2.39 5.54 14.24
N SER A 90 3.43 5.48 15.07
CA SER A 90 3.29 5.15 16.48
C SER A 90 2.48 6.19 17.25
N VAL A 91 2.58 7.46 16.86
CA VAL A 91 1.77 8.55 17.44
C VAL A 91 0.29 8.32 17.11
N PHE A 92 -0.03 7.98 15.87
CA PHE A 92 -1.40 7.68 15.46
C PHE A 92 -1.96 6.47 16.24
N VAL A 93 -1.21 5.36 16.30
CA VAL A 93 -1.63 4.15 17.01
C VAL A 93 -1.81 4.44 18.51
N ARG A 94 -0.92 5.20 19.14
CA ARG A 94 -1.09 5.62 20.53
C ARG A 94 -2.34 6.46 20.74
N ARG A 95 -2.63 7.44 19.86
CA ARG A 95 -3.86 8.23 19.90
C ARG A 95 -5.11 7.34 19.74
N TYR A 96 -5.04 6.38 18.81
CA TYR A 96 -6.11 5.41 18.58
C TYR A 96 -6.39 4.58 19.85
N LEU A 97 -5.36 3.98 20.45
CA LEU A 97 -5.48 3.13 21.63
C LEU A 97 -5.92 3.89 22.89
N THR A 98 -5.58 5.17 22.99
CA THR A 98 -5.96 6.03 24.12
C THR A 98 -7.28 6.79 23.94
N GLY A 99 -8.02 6.50 22.86
CA GLY A 99 -9.32 7.13 22.60
C GLY A 99 -9.23 8.61 22.21
N ARG A 100 -8.08 9.06 21.73
CA ARG A 100 -7.86 10.47 21.32
C ARG A 100 -8.16 10.73 19.85
N ILE A 101 -8.55 9.71 19.09
CA ILE A 101 -9.00 9.84 17.72
C ILE A 101 -10.51 10.00 17.69
N ASN A 102 -11.00 11.05 17.06
CA ASN A 102 -12.42 11.23 16.78
C ASN A 102 -12.77 10.46 15.48
N PHE A 103 -13.59 9.43 15.59
CA PHE A 103 -13.95 8.59 14.45
C PHE A 103 -14.92 9.26 13.46
N ASP A 104 -15.63 10.30 13.87
CA ASP A 104 -16.43 11.11 12.94
C ASP A 104 -15.49 11.95 12.04
N GLU A 105 -14.36 12.43 12.58
CA GLU A 105 -13.33 13.10 11.79
C GLU A 105 -12.64 12.12 10.83
N VAL A 106 -12.32 10.89 11.29
CA VAL A 106 -11.79 9.83 10.41
C VAL A 106 -12.75 9.56 9.26
N LYS A 107 -14.05 9.36 9.57
CA LYS A 107 -15.06 9.10 8.55
C LYS A 107 -15.21 10.26 7.57
N ALA A 108 -15.20 11.50 8.07
CA ALA A 108 -15.27 12.68 7.22
C ALA A 108 -14.07 12.76 6.25
N GLU A 109 -12.86 12.59 6.76
CA GLU A 109 -11.63 12.66 5.96
C GLU A 109 -11.56 11.53 4.92
N LEU A 110 -11.78 10.27 5.33
CA LEU A 110 -11.74 9.14 4.40
C LEU A 110 -12.86 9.24 3.35
N SER A 111 -14.02 9.82 3.71
CA SER A 111 -15.07 10.10 2.72
C SER A 111 -14.62 11.16 1.73
N ALA A 112 -13.96 12.22 2.17
CA ALA A 112 -13.45 13.26 1.29
C ALA A 112 -12.38 12.72 0.33
N GLN A 113 -11.46 11.85 0.83
CA GLN A 113 -10.48 11.17 -0.01
C GLN A 113 -11.15 10.31 -1.08
N ALA A 114 -12.11 9.47 -0.67
CA ALA A 114 -12.83 8.57 -1.57
C ALA A 114 -13.58 9.33 -2.67
N TYR A 115 -14.32 10.36 -2.31
CA TYR A 115 -15.09 11.17 -3.27
C TYR A 115 -14.19 12.02 -4.18
N LYS A 116 -13.04 12.51 -3.69
CA LYS A 116 -12.08 13.20 -4.55
C LYS A 116 -11.58 12.29 -5.68
N ILE A 117 -11.24 11.03 -5.35
CA ILE A 117 -10.81 10.04 -6.34
C ILE A 117 -11.97 9.65 -7.26
N GLN A 118 -13.16 9.39 -6.73
CA GLN A 118 -14.33 9.06 -7.54
C GLN A 118 -14.68 10.17 -8.54
N ASN A 119 -14.65 11.42 -8.09
CA ASN A 119 -14.98 12.58 -8.92
C ASN A 119 -13.92 12.89 -10.00
N SER A 120 -12.71 12.33 -9.89
CA SER A 120 -11.69 12.43 -10.93
C SER A 120 -11.98 11.56 -12.16
N GLY A 121 -13.02 10.70 -12.12
CA GLY A 121 -13.38 9.81 -13.20
C GLY A 121 -12.65 8.46 -13.19
N ILE A 122 -11.78 8.21 -12.21
CA ILE A 122 -11.11 6.91 -12.04
C ILE A 122 -12.13 5.83 -11.64
N LYS A 123 -12.11 4.69 -12.35
CA LYS A 123 -12.83 3.48 -11.93
C LYS A 123 -12.06 2.78 -10.84
N ILE A 124 -12.50 2.95 -9.60
CA ILE A 124 -11.84 2.39 -8.42
C ILE A 124 -11.90 0.85 -8.48
N SER A 125 -10.73 0.20 -8.40
CA SER A 125 -10.61 -1.26 -8.46
C SER A 125 -10.67 -1.93 -7.09
N HIS A 126 -10.07 -1.30 -6.08
CA HIS A 126 -9.94 -1.83 -4.73
C HIS A 126 -9.75 -0.71 -3.71
N VAL A 127 -9.71 -1.09 -2.45
CA VAL A 127 -9.33 -0.21 -1.34
C VAL A 127 -8.23 -0.83 -0.50
N ASP A 128 -7.33 0.02 -0.03
CA ASP A 128 -6.30 -0.29 0.96
C ASP A 128 -5.96 0.96 1.78
N SER A 129 -4.83 1.01 2.46
CA SER A 129 -4.40 2.24 3.13
C SER A 129 -2.90 2.29 3.36
N HIS A 130 -2.38 3.50 3.40
CA HIS A 130 -1.03 3.81 3.81
C HIS A 130 -0.75 3.24 5.20
N GLN A 131 0.37 2.51 5.32
CA GLN A 131 0.77 1.78 6.54
C GLN A 131 -0.31 0.84 7.11
N HIS A 132 -1.20 0.34 6.25
CA HIS A 132 -2.20 -0.69 6.58
C HIS A 132 -3.17 -0.33 7.72
N LEU A 133 -3.41 0.95 7.99
CA LEU A 133 -4.29 1.41 9.08
C LEU A 133 -5.74 0.92 8.94
N HIS A 134 -6.17 0.58 7.72
CA HIS A 134 -7.52 0.06 7.46
C HIS A 134 -7.83 -1.27 8.17
N VAL A 135 -6.83 -2.01 8.68
CA VAL A 135 -7.10 -3.24 9.45
C VAL A 135 -7.46 -2.97 10.93
N LEU A 136 -7.27 -1.74 11.41
CA LEU A 136 -7.71 -1.35 12.74
C LEU A 136 -9.26 -1.38 12.83
N PRO A 137 -9.86 -1.99 13.85
CA PRO A 137 -11.27 -2.37 13.86
C PRO A 137 -12.26 -1.25 13.46
N LYS A 138 -12.14 -0.07 14.04
CA LYS A 138 -13.03 1.07 13.73
C LYS A 138 -12.77 1.67 12.34
N ILE A 139 -11.52 1.70 11.91
CA ILE A 139 -11.14 2.19 10.59
C ILE A 139 -11.61 1.20 9.53
N PHE A 140 -11.48 -0.12 9.80
CA PHE A 140 -11.99 -1.15 8.92
C PHE A 140 -13.50 -0.99 8.64
N GLU A 141 -14.30 -0.71 9.68
CA GLU A 141 -15.75 -0.49 9.53
C GLU A 141 -16.02 0.70 8.60
N ILE A 142 -15.34 1.84 8.83
CA ILE A 142 -15.48 3.04 8.00
C ILE A 142 -15.07 2.78 6.54
N VAL A 143 -13.90 2.13 6.33
CA VAL A 143 -13.39 1.82 4.98
C VAL A 143 -14.31 0.84 4.26
N SER A 144 -14.81 -0.18 4.95
CA SER A 144 -15.73 -1.16 4.37
C SER A 144 -17.05 -0.51 3.93
N ASP A 145 -17.62 0.36 4.78
CA ASP A 145 -18.84 1.10 4.46
C ASP A 145 -18.66 2.01 3.23
N LEU A 146 -17.50 2.68 3.13
CA LEU A 146 -17.17 3.52 1.98
C LEU A 146 -16.98 2.68 0.72
N ALA A 147 -16.26 1.57 0.80
CA ALA A 147 -16.06 0.66 -0.33
C ALA A 147 -17.40 0.13 -0.87
N ILE A 148 -18.32 -0.27 0.02
CA ILE A 148 -19.67 -0.73 -0.35
C ILE A 148 -20.44 0.40 -1.05
N LYS A 149 -20.45 1.62 -0.50
CA LYS A 149 -21.12 2.78 -1.10
C LYS A 149 -20.58 3.14 -2.49
N LEU A 150 -19.28 2.97 -2.70
CA LEU A 150 -18.61 3.20 -3.98
C LEU A 150 -18.71 1.99 -4.94
N ASN A 151 -19.39 0.92 -4.54
CA ASN A 151 -19.49 -0.34 -5.27
C ASN A 151 -18.11 -0.97 -5.59
N VAL A 152 -17.12 -0.76 -4.72
CA VAL A 152 -15.80 -1.41 -4.81
C VAL A 152 -15.90 -2.81 -4.22
N LYS A 153 -15.41 -3.83 -4.93
CA LYS A 153 -15.60 -5.25 -4.57
C LYS A 153 -14.34 -5.91 -4.02
N ALA A 154 -13.18 -5.29 -4.14
CA ALA A 154 -11.91 -5.84 -3.70
C ALA A 154 -11.25 -5.00 -2.62
N MET A 155 -10.55 -5.66 -1.71
CA MET A 155 -9.84 -5.02 -0.60
C MET A 155 -8.52 -5.74 -0.35
N ARG A 156 -7.43 -4.99 -0.21
CA ARG A 156 -6.18 -5.52 0.34
C ARG A 156 -6.36 -5.87 1.80
N ILE A 157 -5.90 -7.05 2.19
CA ILE A 157 -5.70 -7.40 3.60
C ILE A 157 -4.27 -7.89 3.76
N PRO A 158 -3.39 -7.18 4.47
CA PRO A 158 -1.97 -7.50 4.62
C PRO A 158 -1.78 -8.67 5.59
N HIS A 159 -2.29 -9.85 5.21
CA HIS A 159 -2.18 -11.08 5.99
C HIS A 159 -0.96 -11.85 5.51
N ALA A 160 0.15 -11.71 6.23
CA ALA A 160 1.38 -12.44 5.96
C ALA A 160 1.64 -13.46 7.07
N ASN A 161 2.22 -14.61 6.71
CA ASN A 161 2.72 -15.53 7.74
C ASN A 161 3.87 -14.86 8.49
N PRO A 162 3.75 -14.59 9.80
CA PRO A 162 4.78 -13.88 10.58
C PRO A 162 6.10 -14.67 10.68
N PHE A 163 6.07 -15.97 10.39
CA PHE A 163 7.22 -16.88 10.45
C PHE A 163 7.76 -17.22 9.05
N ALA A 164 7.06 -16.89 7.97
CA ALA A 164 7.56 -17.07 6.63
C ALA A 164 8.49 -15.91 6.28
N ILE A 165 9.79 -16.13 6.42
CA ILE A 165 10.81 -15.33 5.75
C ILE A 165 10.86 -15.87 4.33
N ASN A 166 9.95 -15.42 3.48
CA ASN A 166 9.91 -15.85 2.09
C ASN A 166 11.02 -15.11 1.34
N GLY A 167 12.06 -15.85 1.03
CA GLY A 167 13.25 -15.37 0.32
C GLY A 167 14.35 -14.77 1.22
N PRO A 168 15.56 -14.66 0.70
CA PRO A 168 16.63 -13.98 1.37
C PRO A 168 16.24 -12.51 1.55
N LEU A 169 16.19 -12.03 2.80
CA LEU A 169 15.99 -10.61 3.07
C LEU A 169 17.00 -9.82 2.24
N PRO A 170 16.56 -8.87 1.40
CA PRO A 170 17.49 -8.07 0.63
C PRO A 170 18.45 -7.39 1.60
N ARG A 171 19.76 -7.51 1.35
CA ARG A 171 20.77 -6.81 2.15
C ARG A 171 20.61 -5.32 1.89
N ARG A 172 20.19 -4.59 2.89
CA ARG A 172 20.19 -3.13 2.87
C ARG A 172 21.63 -2.65 2.83
N THR A 173 22.00 -2.04 1.72
CA THR A 173 23.32 -1.42 1.52
C THR A 173 23.24 0.05 1.97
N GLY A 174 23.17 0.30 3.27
CA GLY A 174 23.15 1.67 3.79
C GLY A 174 23.00 1.68 5.31
N THR A 175 23.74 2.56 5.99
CA THR A 175 23.80 2.66 7.45
C THR A 175 22.62 3.41 8.09
N HIS A 176 21.60 3.78 7.31
CA HIS A 176 20.48 4.59 7.79
C HIS A 176 19.13 4.03 7.33
N CYS A 177 18.71 2.91 7.89
CA CYS A 177 17.35 2.43 7.69
C CYS A 177 16.66 2.07 8.99
N LEU A 178 16.11 3.08 9.64
CA LEU A 178 15.47 2.95 10.95
C LEU A 178 14.04 3.48 11.02
N SER A 179 13.42 3.94 9.92
CA SER A 179 12.16 4.68 10.04
C SER A 179 10.95 4.16 9.27
N ALA A 180 11.07 3.23 8.32
CA ALA A 180 9.90 2.78 7.55
C ALA A 180 9.03 1.72 8.27
N CYS A 181 9.53 1.08 9.31
CA CYS A 181 8.79 0.17 10.20
C CYS A 181 9.08 0.48 11.66
N GLY A 182 9.12 1.75 12.08
CA GLY A 182 9.39 2.14 13.46
C GLY A 182 10.64 1.45 14.01
N GLU A 183 11.76 2.14 13.92
CA GLU A 183 13.00 1.87 14.62
C GLU A 183 13.69 0.50 14.49
N GLY A 184 14.86 0.54 13.88
CA GLY A 184 16.05 -0.19 14.27
C GLY A 184 15.99 -1.69 14.23
N ASN A 185 16.73 -2.24 13.30
CA ASN A 185 17.19 -3.63 13.31
C ASN A 185 18.11 -3.92 14.53
N ARG A 186 17.54 -3.78 15.72
CA ARG A 186 17.88 -4.61 16.87
C ARG A 186 16.73 -5.60 17.00
N PHE A 187 17.02 -6.86 17.26
CA PHE A 187 16.09 -7.86 17.76
C PHE A 187 15.47 -7.36 19.09
N ASN A 188 14.74 -6.27 19.03
CA ASN A 188 13.97 -5.75 20.15
C ASN A 188 12.57 -6.34 19.99
N GLY A 189 12.08 -7.00 21.00
CA GLY A 189 10.79 -7.68 21.05
C GLY A 189 9.60 -6.84 20.53
N GLY A 190 9.72 -5.51 20.42
CA GLY A 190 8.73 -4.61 19.85
C GLY A 190 8.43 -4.84 18.37
N GLY A 191 9.44 -5.14 17.55
CA GLY A 191 9.23 -5.40 16.09
C GLY A 191 8.49 -6.71 15.83
N VAL A 192 8.69 -7.73 16.67
CA VAL A 192 7.97 -9.01 16.57
C VAL A 192 6.54 -8.85 17.07
N ILE A 193 6.35 -8.14 18.19
CA ILE A 193 5.03 -7.89 18.77
C ILE A 193 4.16 -7.09 17.80
N SER A 194 4.70 -6.08 17.12
CA SER A 194 3.94 -5.30 16.12
C SER A 194 3.52 -6.15 14.92
N LYS A 195 4.37 -7.07 14.45
CA LYS A 195 4.04 -8.01 13.36
C LYS A 195 2.96 -9.01 13.78
N ILE A 196 3.04 -9.55 14.99
CA ILE A 196 2.02 -10.46 15.55
C ILE A 196 0.68 -9.72 15.68
N ALA A 197 0.69 -8.50 16.21
CA ALA A 197 -0.50 -7.67 16.34
C ALA A 197 -1.11 -7.35 14.98
N LEU A 198 -0.31 -6.95 13.99
CA LEU A 198 -0.77 -6.69 12.63
C LEU A 198 -1.40 -7.96 12.02
N ASN A 199 -0.75 -9.11 12.17
CA ASN A 199 -1.26 -10.37 11.62
C ASN A 199 -2.59 -10.79 12.27
N PHE A 200 -2.72 -10.60 13.59
CA PHE A 200 -3.98 -10.85 14.31
C PHE A 200 -5.10 -9.93 13.81
N LEU A 201 -4.83 -8.63 13.68
CA LEU A 201 -5.79 -7.65 13.17
C LEU A 201 -6.16 -7.96 11.71
N SER A 202 -5.17 -8.29 10.88
CA SER A 202 -5.38 -8.69 9.48
C SER A 202 -6.23 -9.96 9.35
N SER A 203 -6.02 -10.97 10.22
CA SER A 203 -6.86 -12.18 10.24
C SER A 203 -8.32 -11.86 10.54
N ARG A 204 -8.57 -10.98 11.53
CA ARG A 204 -9.93 -10.50 11.86
C ARG A 204 -10.53 -9.68 10.71
N ALA A 205 -9.76 -8.76 10.13
CA ALA A 205 -10.19 -7.95 9.01
C ALA A 205 -10.52 -8.84 7.79
N ARG A 206 -9.68 -9.86 7.48
CA ARG A 206 -9.93 -10.83 6.41
C ARG A 206 -11.25 -11.58 6.59
N HIS A 207 -11.52 -12.06 7.80
CA HIS A 207 -12.79 -12.74 8.10
C HIS A 207 -13.98 -11.81 7.89
N LYS A 208 -13.91 -10.56 8.36
CA LYS A 208 -14.96 -9.55 8.16
C LYS A 208 -15.12 -9.19 6.68
N ALA A 209 -14.01 -8.96 5.95
CA ALA A 209 -14.02 -8.64 4.53
C ALA A 209 -14.72 -9.73 3.71
N LYS A 210 -14.39 -11.02 3.96
CA LYS A 210 -15.05 -12.14 3.30
C LYS A 210 -16.54 -12.22 3.64
N LYS A 211 -16.95 -11.95 4.88
CA LYS A 211 -18.38 -11.88 5.26
C LYS A 211 -19.14 -10.75 4.55
N LEU A 212 -18.45 -9.66 4.22
CA LEU A 212 -18.99 -8.54 3.44
C LEU A 212 -18.87 -8.74 1.94
N ASN A 213 -18.44 -9.94 1.48
CA ASN A 213 -18.26 -10.33 0.09
C ASN A 213 -17.18 -9.51 -0.66
N PHE A 214 -16.17 -9.01 0.06
CA PHE A 214 -15.00 -8.47 -0.62
C PHE A 214 -14.10 -9.59 -1.13
N ALA A 215 -13.64 -9.43 -2.38
CA ALA A 215 -12.54 -10.21 -2.93
C ALA A 215 -11.23 -9.79 -2.23
N VAL A 216 -10.49 -10.77 -1.73
CA VAL A 216 -9.25 -10.57 -0.98
C VAL A 216 -8.22 -11.59 -1.45
N PRO A 217 -7.01 -11.19 -1.87
CA PRO A 217 -5.94 -12.12 -2.23
C PRO A 217 -5.66 -13.14 -1.12
N ASP A 218 -5.33 -14.38 -1.51
CA ASP A 218 -5.08 -15.44 -0.52
C ASP A 218 -3.78 -15.24 0.23
N LYS A 219 -2.74 -14.76 -0.45
CA LYS A 219 -1.43 -14.43 0.13
C LYS A 219 -1.10 -12.96 -0.10
N PHE A 220 -0.37 -12.37 0.83
CA PHE A 220 0.13 -11.01 0.73
C PHE A 220 1.63 -10.99 1.01
N PHE A 221 2.40 -10.31 0.17
CA PHE A 221 3.84 -10.18 0.25
C PHE A 221 4.26 -8.70 0.22
N GLY A 222 5.40 -8.37 0.83
CA GLY A 222 5.95 -7.03 0.81
C GLY A 222 6.01 -6.33 2.18
N ILE A 223 5.34 -6.82 3.24
CA ILE A 223 5.36 -6.17 4.57
C ILE A 223 6.80 -6.00 5.11
N VAL A 224 7.66 -7.00 4.90
CA VAL A 224 9.03 -7.00 5.42
C VAL A 224 10.02 -6.49 4.38
N ALA A 225 9.78 -6.78 3.10
CA ALA A 225 10.67 -6.48 1.99
C ALA A 225 10.40 -5.12 1.35
N GLY A 226 9.22 -4.52 1.58
CA GLY A 226 8.85 -3.23 1.01
C GLY A 226 9.91 -2.16 1.29
N GLY A 227 10.27 -1.40 0.27
CA GLY A 227 11.38 -0.46 0.26
C GLY A 227 12.74 -1.09 -0.04
N SER A 228 12.80 -2.40 -0.33
CA SER A 228 14.04 -3.11 -0.68
C SER A 228 13.80 -4.35 -1.55
N ILE A 229 12.65 -4.43 -2.22
CA ILE A 229 12.32 -5.52 -3.13
C ILE A 229 13.28 -5.46 -4.32
N ASN A 230 13.85 -6.62 -4.66
CA ASN A 230 14.73 -6.80 -5.80
C ASN A 230 14.34 -8.05 -6.61
N GLU A 231 14.98 -8.22 -7.74
CA GLU A 231 14.75 -9.32 -8.68
C GLU A 231 14.80 -10.71 -8.01
N LYS A 232 15.84 -10.97 -7.20
CA LYS A 232 16.01 -12.27 -6.51
C LYS A 232 14.89 -12.56 -5.54
N TRP A 233 14.45 -11.52 -4.81
CA TRP A 233 13.33 -11.66 -3.88
C TRP A 233 12.02 -11.93 -4.63
N LEU A 234 11.74 -11.20 -5.73
CA LEU A 234 10.56 -11.44 -6.56
C LEU A 234 10.55 -12.87 -7.12
N CYS A 235 11.67 -13.34 -7.67
CA CYS A 235 11.78 -14.72 -8.18
C CYS A 235 11.48 -15.76 -7.10
N SER A 236 11.94 -15.54 -5.85
CA SER A 236 11.67 -16.47 -4.76
C SER A 236 10.20 -16.48 -4.33
N VAL A 237 9.54 -15.31 -4.31
CA VAL A 237 8.13 -15.19 -3.93
C VAL A 237 7.21 -15.80 -4.99
N ILE A 238 7.57 -15.69 -6.28
CA ILE A 238 6.78 -16.28 -7.38
C ILE A 238 6.67 -17.80 -7.23
N ASP A 239 7.69 -18.48 -6.72
CA ASP A 239 7.64 -19.92 -6.44
C ASP A 239 6.59 -20.28 -5.38
N ASP A 240 6.33 -19.39 -4.43
CA ASP A 240 5.41 -19.58 -3.31
C ASP A 240 3.93 -19.27 -3.65
N ILE A 241 3.64 -18.83 -4.88
CA ILE A 241 2.28 -18.52 -5.31
C ILE A 241 1.53 -19.83 -5.57
N GLU A 242 0.39 -20.01 -4.91
CA GLU A 242 -0.48 -21.20 -5.07
C GLU A 242 -1.79 -20.86 -5.79
N ASN A 243 -2.53 -19.88 -5.27
CA ASN A 243 -3.83 -19.43 -5.80
C ASN A 243 -3.73 -17.96 -6.21
N THR A 244 -4.29 -17.06 -5.38
CA THR A 244 -4.21 -15.61 -5.58
C THR A 244 -3.23 -14.98 -4.59
N ALA A 245 -2.34 -14.15 -5.11
CA ALA A 245 -1.37 -13.43 -4.29
C ALA A 245 -1.31 -11.96 -4.68
N GLU A 246 -0.94 -11.12 -3.71
CA GLU A 246 -0.59 -9.73 -3.92
C GLU A 246 0.85 -9.49 -3.47
N ILE A 247 1.60 -8.76 -4.29
CA ILE A 247 2.89 -8.15 -3.93
C ILE A 247 2.69 -6.63 -3.88
N MET A 248 2.94 -6.03 -2.72
CA MET A 248 3.00 -4.58 -2.52
C MET A 248 4.40 -4.08 -2.85
N THR A 249 4.50 -3.01 -3.63
CA THR A 249 5.78 -2.39 -4.03
C THR A 249 5.71 -0.87 -3.90
N HIS A 250 6.90 -0.25 -3.75
CA HIS A 250 7.07 1.20 -3.73
C HIS A 250 8.07 1.61 -4.81
N VAL A 251 7.57 1.88 -6.01
CA VAL A 251 8.41 2.22 -7.16
C VAL A 251 8.66 3.72 -7.27
N GLY A 252 9.84 4.08 -7.78
CA GLY A 252 10.20 5.47 -8.08
C GLY A 252 11.41 5.54 -9.01
N SER A 253 11.67 6.71 -9.59
CA SER A 253 12.69 6.90 -10.62
C SER A 253 13.93 7.69 -10.17
N ASP A 254 13.98 8.16 -8.93
CA ASP A 254 15.14 8.84 -8.33
C ASP A 254 15.14 8.66 -6.82
N ASN A 255 15.99 7.77 -6.33
CA ASN A 255 16.10 7.47 -4.90
C ASN A 255 16.44 8.70 -4.07
N LYS A 256 17.38 9.52 -4.53
CA LYS A 256 17.87 10.68 -3.76
C LYS A 256 16.78 11.71 -3.53
N ILE A 257 16.03 12.03 -4.57
CA ILE A 257 14.93 13.01 -4.50
C ILE A 257 13.78 12.43 -3.66
N LEU A 258 13.39 11.18 -3.92
CA LEU A 258 12.26 10.56 -3.24
C LEU A 258 12.53 10.30 -1.75
N GLN A 259 13.72 9.83 -1.39
CA GLN A 259 14.12 9.64 0.01
C GLN A 259 14.06 10.96 0.79
N ALA A 260 14.53 12.05 0.18
CA ALA A 260 14.47 13.37 0.79
C ALA A 260 13.03 13.92 0.89
N SER A 261 12.21 13.76 -0.16
CA SER A 261 10.86 14.33 -0.24
C SER A 261 9.84 13.56 0.59
N LEU A 262 9.93 12.22 0.63
CA LEU A 262 8.99 11.35 1.32
C LEU A 262 9.47 10.96 2.73
N ASN A 263 10.68 11.34 3.09
CA ASN A 263 11.34 10.96 4.36
C ASN A 263 11.29 9.43 4.58
N TRP A 264 11.67 8.67 3.53
CA TRP A 264 11.71 7.20 3.52
C TRP A 264 13.02 6.71 2.94
N ASP A 265 13.66 5.77 3.60
CA ASP A 265 14.89 5.10 3.15
C ASP A 265 14.56 3.87 2.31
N HIS A 266 13.79 4.07 1.22
CA HIS A 266 13.45 3.02 0.26
C HIS A 266 14.38 3.07 -0.95
N ASP A 267 14.66 1.90 -1.51
CA ASP A 267 15.31 1.77 -2.81
C ASP A 267 14.25 1.65 -3.91
N PHE A 268 13.62 2.80 -4.20
CA PHE A 268 12.53 2.91 -5.16
C PHE A 268 12.93 2.46 -6.57
N GLU A 269 14.18 2.79 -6.98
CA GLU A 269 14.70 2.42 -8.30
C GLU A 269 14.96 0.92 -8.40
N ALA A 270 15.44 0.27 -7.34
CA ALA A 270 15.61 -1.19 -7.32
C ALA A 270 14.26 -1.90 -7.47
N GLU A 271 13.22 -1.44 -6.78
CA GLU A 271 11.88 -2.00 -6.92
C GLU A 271 11.33 -1.82 -8.35
N LEU A 272 11.47 -0.62 -8.95
CA LEU A 272 11.07 -0.37 -10.33
C LEU A 272 11.80 -1.30 -11.31
N ASN A 273 13.14 -1.41 -11.17
CA ASN A 273 13.95 -2.26 -12.04
C ASN A 273 13.59 -3.74 -11.89
N ALA A 274 13.32 -4.20 -10.67
CA ALA A 274 12.89 -5.57 -10.41
C ALA A 274 11.56 -5.90 -11.11
N LEU A 275 10.60 -4.96 -11.12
CA LEU A 275 9.31 -5.16 -11.81
C LEU A 275 9.47 -5.20 -13.34
N LYS A 276 10.54 -4.66 -13.89
CA LYS A 276 10.82 -4.63 -15.33
C LYS A 276 11.74 -5.75 -15.78
N SER A 277 12.35 -6.49 -14.84
CA SER A 277 13.33 -7.54 -15.12
C SER A 277 12.79 -8.64 -16.02
N ASP A 278 13.57 -9.04 -17.01
CA ASP A 278 13.22 -10.15 -17.89
C ASP A 278 13.32 -11.49 -17.15
N GLU A 279 14.22 -11.64 -16.16
CA GLU A 279 14.32 -12.83 -15.32
C GLU A 279 13.00 -13.03 -14.53
N VAL A 280 12.44 -11.96 -13.97
CA VAL A 280 11.15 -12.01 -13.26
C VAL A 280 10.01 -12.36 -14.23
N LYS A 281 9.97 -11.76 -15.43
CA LYS A 281 8.96 -12.08 -16.45
C LYS A 281 9.03 -13.55 -16.88
N ASP A 282 10.22 -14.08 -17.07
CA ASP A 282 10.44 -15.48 -17.44
C ASP A 282 10.09 -16.43 -16.29
N LYS A 283 10.39 -16.04 -15.04
CA LYS A 283 9.98 -16.79 -13.84
C LYS A 283 8.46 -16.90 -13.73
N ILE A 284 7.72 -15.82 -14.03
CA ILE A 284 6.26 -15.79 -14.09
C ILE A 284 5.73 -16.78 -15.14
N LYS A 285 6.31 -16.78 -16.35
CA LYS A 285 5.92 -17.72 -17.43
C LYS A 285 6.16 -19.16 -17.03
N ILE A 286 7.36 -19.47 -16.50
CA ILE A 286 7.75 -20.84 -16.08
C ILE A 286 6.78 -21.38 -15.01
N ASN A 287 6.36 -20.53 -14.08
CA ASN A 287 5.44 -20.89 -13.00
C ASN A 287 3.96 -20.88 -13.41
N ASN A 288 3.63 -20.55 -14.66
CA ASN A 288 2.26 -20.38 -15.16
C ASN A 288 1.42 -19.43 -14.28
N VAL A 289 2.01 -18.28 -13.91
CA VAL A 289 1.36 -17.26 -13.11
C VAL A 289 0.73 -16.23 -14.05
N GLU A 290 -0.56 -15.95 -13.88
CA GLU A 290 -1.25 -14.86 -14.57
C GLU A 290 -1.13 -13.57 -13.77
N ILE A 291 -0.62 -12.51 -14.42
CA ILE A 291 -0.62 -11.15 -13.84
C ILE A 291 -1.97 -10.52 -14.05
N ILE A 292 -2.64 -10.20 -12.95
CA ILE A 292 -3.97 -9.58 -12.93
C ILE A 292 -3.94 -8.25 -12.13
N ASN A 293 -5.03 -7.50 -12.19
CA ASN A 293 -5.32 -6.43 -11.24
C ASN A 293 -6.52 -6.80 -10.35
N PHE A 294 -6.86 -5.97 -9.37
CA PHE A 294 -7.94 -6.24 -8.43
C PHE A 294 -9.36 -6.31 -9.03
N LYS A 295 -9.59 -5.90 -10.28
CA LYS A 295 -10.89 -6.08 -10.96
C LYS A 295 -11.11 -7.51 -11.42
N GLU A 296 -10.04 -8.31 -11.47
CA GLU A 296 -10.02 -9.67 -12.07
C GLU A 296 -9.89 -10.77 -11.00
N ILE A 297 -9.96 -10.40 -9.73
CA ILE A 297 -9.87 -11.31 -8.59
C ILE A 297 -11.23 -11.97 -8.29
#